data_4863317e9979903e1bb4b27fbdf11f31
#
_entry.id   4863317e9979903e1bb4b27fbdf11f31
#
_cell.length_a   1.000
_cell.length_b   1.000
_cell.length_c   1.000
_cell.angle_alpha   90.00
_cell.angle_beta   90.00
_cell.angle_gamma   90.00
#
_symmetry.space_group_name_H-M   'P 1'
#
loop_
_entity.id
_entity.type
_entity.pdbx_description
1 polymer ?
#
loop_
_entity_poly.entity_id
_entity_poly.type
_entity_poly.pdbx_seq_one_letter_code
_entity_poly.pdbx_strand_id
1 'polypeptide(L)'
;MKKFKVLLLGHSNLSKKIIIKTFVKHNIAFCVASKSEENKIGKAYAQFKTYEEGLKKSEADIVYISLPNSLHYKWAKKALNNGYHVIVDKPLCENFNKVKNLISIAKKNKRLLTESIFFDYHAQISTALKLSGGVEKIKYINTNFVIPNPIISNFRSSKKFKGDVLMDMGCYASSIINIFCNKKIFSKKIILKKNILNMISSVNFIFDFSTQIYTGQFKFGGEYQNNLCLYTDKKIIELNRVYSPPHDKSLNILVKEKNNTKVYKMKKENAFEKYFFEVINKIKKKDYQYYFKKIFLINKFVESLKKNN
;
A
#
# COMPACT_ATOMS: atom_id res chain seq x y z
N MET A 1 5.30 27.49 -11.31
CA MET A 1 5.64 26.39 -10.37
C MET A 1 6.29 25.23 -11.13
N LYS A 2 7.41 24.67 -10.64
CA LYS A 2 8.07 23.52 -11.29
C LYS A 2 7.09 22.36 -11.42
N LYS A 3 6.88 21.88 -12.65
CA LYS A 3 6.10 20.65 -12.91
C LYS A 3 7.03 19.46 -12.70
N PHE A 4 6.64 18.52 -11.85
CA PHE A 4 7.41 17.29 -11.64
C PHE A 4 7.28 16.35 -12.85
N LYS A 5 8.40 15.75 -13.25
CA LYS A 5 8.45 14.69 -14.24
C LYS A 5 8.59 13.34 -13.52
N VAL A 6 7.91 12.31 -14.00
CA VAL A 6 7.91 10.97 -13.39
C VAL A 6 8.47 9.95 -14.36
N LEU A 7 9.47 9.19 -13.93
CA LEU A 7 9.88 7.96 -14.59
C LEU A 7 9.15 6.77 -13.96
N LEU A 8 8.35 6.06 -14.74
CA LEU A 8 7.72 4.82 -14.35
C LEU A 8 8.61 3.64 -14.75
N LEU A 9 9.11 2.88 -13.77
CA LEU A 9 9.81 1.62 -13.99
C LEU A 9 8.81 0.46 -13.95
N GLY A 10 8.58 -0.17 -15.09
CA GLY A 10 7.60 -1.24 -15.29
C GLY A 10 6.26 -0.73 -15.81
N HIS A 11 5.52 -1.62 -16.48
CA HIS A 11 4.21 -1.37 -17.08
C HIS A 11 3.21 -2.41 -16.58
N SER A 12 2.97 -2.42 -15.26
CA SER A 12 2.09 -3.36 -14.56
C SER A 12 0.60 -3.05 -14.81
N ASN A 13 -0.27 -3.98 -14.45
CA ASN A 13 -1.73 -3.75 -14.47
C ASN A 13 -2.16 -2.56 -13.59
N LEU A 14 -1.49 -2.35 -12.44
CA LEU A 14 -1.74 -1.21 -11.59
C LEU A 14 -1.36 0.10 -12.28
N SER A 15 -0.17 0.12 -12.91
CA SER A 15 0.27 1.30 -13.64
C SER A 15 -0.65 1.65 -14.81
N LYS A 16 -1.10 0.67 -15.58
CA LYS A 16 -2.05 0.85 -16.69
C LYS A 16 -3.41 1.40 -16.23
N LYS A 17 -3.97 0.79 -15.19
CA LYS A 17 -5.36 1.04 -14.75
C LYS A 17 -5.51 2.31 -13.91
N ILE A 18 -4.51 2.70 -13.14
CA ILE A 18 -4.61 3.76 -12.14
C ILE A 18 -3.54 4.84 -12.33
N ILE A 19 -2.26 4.48 -12.35
CA ILE A 19 -1.16 5.44 -12.28
C ILE A 19 -1.11 6.31 -13.53
N ILE A 20 -1.01 5.68 -14.70
CA ILE A 20 -0.93 6.40 -16.00
C ILE A 20 -2.21 7.21 -16.23
N LYS A 21 -3.38 6.66 -15.90
CA LYS A 21 -4.64 7.42 -16.01
C LYS A 21 -4.65 8.67 -15.14
N THR A 22 -4.10 8.59 -13.92
CA THR A 22 -3.94 9.75 -13.04
C THR A 22 -2.97 10.78 -13.64
N PHE A 23 -1.84 10.34 -14.18
CA PHE A 23 -0.86 11.24 -14.81
C PHE A 23 -1.45 11.96 -16.02
N VAL A 24 -2.15 11.23 -16.88
CA VAL A 24 -2.84 11.80 -18.05
C VAL A 24 -3.92 12.79 -17.64
N LYS A 25 -4.77 12.44 -16.67
CA LYS A 25 -5.85 13.29 -16.16
C LYS A 25 -5.35 14.65 -15.65
N HIS A 26 -4.20 14.65 -14.99
CA HIS A 26 -3.64 15.86 -14.35
C HIS A 26 -2.47 16.49 -15.12
N ASN A 27 -2.27 16.10 -16.39
CA ASN A 27 -1.18 16.62 -17.24
C ASN A 27 0.20 16.53 -16.55
N ILE A 28 0.45 15.42 -15.82
CA ILE A 28 1.74 15.13 -15.23
C ILE A 28 2.64 14.54 -16.31
N ALA A 29 3.78 15.16 -16.55
CA ALA A 29 4.75 14.67 -17.51
C ALA A 29 5.37 13.35 -17.02
N PHE A 30 5.32 12.29 -17.83
CA PHE A 30 5.87 11.00 -17.45
C PHE A 30 6.51 10.30 -18.64
N CYS A 31 7.49 9.47 -18.34
CA CYS A 31 8.07 8.50 -19.25
C CYS A 31 8.08 7.11 -18.64
N VAL A 32 8.27 6.09 -19.47
CA VAL A 32 8.18 4.69 -19.03
C VAL A 32 9.44 3.95 -19.45
N ALA A 33 10.02 3.21 -18.53
CA ALA A 33 11.04 2.20 -18.84
C ALA A 33 10.43 0.81 -18.59
N SER A 34 10.31 0.01 -19.65
CA SER A 34 9.66 -1.29 -19.58
C SER A 34 10.29 -2.24 -20.58
N LYS A 35 10.33 -3.53 -20.21
CA LYS A 35 10.66 -4.62 -21.13
C LYS A 35 9.46 -5.05 -22.01
N SER A 36 8.33 -4.39 -21.87
CA SER A 36 7.14 -4.64 -22.69
C SER A 36 7.40 -4.21 -24.13
N GLU A 37 6.96 -5.01 -25.08
CA GLU A 37 7.03 -4.72 -26.52
C GLU A 37 5.97 -3.72 -27.00
N GLU A 38 5.18 -3.15 -26.10
CA GLU A 38 4.18 -2.15 -26.47
C GLU A 38 4.85 -0.92 -27.10
N ASN A 39 4.54 -0.67 -28.36
CA ASN A 39 5.18 0.37 -29.17
C ASN A 39 4.88 1.79 -28.69
N LYS A 40 3.76 2.02 -28.01
CA LYS A 40 3.38 3.33 -27.47
C LYS A 40 2.56 3.21 -26.20
N ILE A 41 3.05 3.80 -25.12
CA ILE A 41 2.36 3.77 -23.83
C ILE A 41 1.71 5.14 -23.55
N GLY A 42 0.44 5.25 -23.95
CA GLY A 42 -0.37 6.43 -23.66
C GLY A 42 0.28 7.74 -24.10
N LYS A 43 0.23 8.76 -23.21
CA LYS A 43 0.84 10.09 -23.40
C LYS A 43 2.24 10.20 -22.78
N ALA A 44 3.00 9.09 -22.68
CA ALA A 44 4.38 9.14 -22.23
C ALA A 44 5.22 9.99 -23.21
N TYR A 45 6.02 10.92 -22.68
CA TYR A 45 6.89 11.76 -23.52
C TYR A 45 8.13 11.01 -24.03
N ALA A 46 8.53 9.91 -23.37
CA ALA A 46 9.58 9.01 -23.80
C ALA A 46 9.34 7.59 -23.30
N GLN A 47 9.91 6.61 -24.01
CA GLN A 47 9.92 5.21 -23.62
C GLN A 47 11.33 4.66 -23.73
N PHE A 48 11.72 3.85 -22.74
CA PHE A 48 13.04 3.24 -22.67
C PHE A 48 12.92 1.73 -22.60
N LYS A 49 13.77 1.01 -23.34
CA LYS A 49 13.77 -0.46 -23.37
C LYS A 49 14.37 -1.08 -22.12
N THR A 50 15.21 -0.35 -21.40
CA THR A 50 15.83 -0.81 -20.15
C THR A 50 15.60 0.18 -19.02
N TYR A 51 15.58 -0.35 -17.79
CA TYR A 51 15.43 0.49 -16.59
C TYR A 51 16.67 1.37 -16.36
N GLU A 52 17.85 0.87 -16.74
CA GLU A 52 19.11 1.61 -16.72
C GLU A 52 19.05 2.84 -17.61
N GLU A 53 18.59 2.64 -18.84
CA GLU A 53 18.46 3.73 -19.81
C GLU A 53 17.46 4.79 -19.30
N GLY A 54 16.32 4.35 -18.77
CA GLY A 54 15.35 5.25 -18.15
C GLY A 54 15.95 6.09 -17.03
N LEU A 55 16.69 5.47 -16.10
CA LEU A 55 17.36 6.20 -15.02
C LEU A 55 18.44 7.18 -15.52
N LYS A 56 19.08 6.89 -16.65
CA LYS A 56 20.13 7.75 -17.20
C LYS A 56 19.60 8.92 -18.02
N LYS A 57 18.48 8.70 -18.75
CA LYS A 57 18.05 9.64 -19.82
C LYS A 57 16.70 10.35 -19.53
N SER A 58 15.96 9.97 -18.48
CA SER A 58 14.57 10.44 -18.29
C SER A 58 14.45 11.89 -17.82
N GLU A 59 15.49 12.47 -17.25
CA GLU A 59 15.44 13.80 -16.60
C GLU A 59 14.25 13.94 -15.62
N ALA A 60 13.82 12.85 -15.02
CA ALA A 60 12.69 12.83 -14.10
C ALA A 60 13.11 13.38 -12.72
N ASP A 61 12.12 13.83 -11.94
CA ASP A 61 12.30 14.20 -10.54
C ASP A 61 11.98 13.02 -9.62
N ILE A 62 11.03 12.19 -10.03
CA ILE A 62 10.47 11.08 -9.27
C ILE A 62 10.58 9.80 -10.09
N VAL A 63 11.03 8.72 -9.45
CA VAL A 63 10.95 7.36 -9.99
C VAL A 63 9.84 6.62 -9.28
N TYR A 64 8.84 6.15 -10.04
CA TYR A 64 7.81 5.24 -9.56
C TYR A 64 8.13 3.82 -10.00
N ILE A 65 8.28 2.90 -9.04
CA ILE A 65 8.68 1.50 -9.29
C ILE A 65 7.46 0.61 -9.18
N SER A 66 7.02 0.05 -10.32
CA SER A 66 5.89 -0.87 -10.46
C SER A 66 6.35 -2.18 -11.10
N LEU A 67 7.20 -2.89 -10.37
CA LEU A 67 7.90 -4.11 -10.77
C LEU A 67 7.50 -5.29 -9.88
N PRO A 68 7.92 -6.53 -10.19
CA PRO A 68 7.85 -7.65 -9.24
C PRO A 68 8.63 -7.37 -7.95
N ASN A 69 8.12 -7.84 -6.80
CA ASN A 69 8.64 -7.56 -5.45
C ASN A 69 10.15 -7.76 -5.32
N SER A 70 10.69 -8.82 -5.93
CA SER A 70 12.13 -9.15 -5.89
C SER A 70 13.04 -8.09 -6.52
N LEU A 71 12.50 -7.19 -7.34
CA LEU A 71 13.23 -6.13 -8.03
C LEU A 71 13.17 -4.78 -7.32
N HIS A 72 12.25 -4.60 -6.37
CA HIS A 72 11.99 -3.32 -5.72
C HIS A 72 13.25 -2.75 -5.06
N TYR A 73 13.94 -3.53 -4.23
CA TYR A 73 15.13 -3.08 -3.52
C TYR A 73 16.25 -2.62 -4.47
N LYS A 74 16.55 -3.43 -5.50
CA LYS A 74 17.61 -3.13 -6.48
C LYS A 74 17.36 -1.76 -7.13
N TRP A 75 16.14 -1.58 -7.64
CA TRP A 75 15.82 -0.38 -8.42
C TRP A 75 15.58 0.84 -7.54
N ALA A 76 15.01 0.68 -6.34
CA ALA A 76 14.88 1.76 -5.38
C ALA A 76 16.26 2.29 -4.92
N LYS A 77 17.20 1.37 -4.60
CA LYS A 77 18.57 1.73 -4.24
C LYS A 77 19.27 2.49 -5.37
N LYS A 78 19.16 2.00 -6.61
CA LYS A 78 19.78 2.63 -7.78
C LYS A 78 19.19 4.02 -8.05
N ALA A 79 17.86 4.16 -7.98
CA ALA A 79 17.19 5.44 -8.19
C ALA A 79 17.54 6.46 -7.09
N LEU A 80 17.55 6.07 -5.81
CA LEU A 80 17.96 6.94 -4.70
C LEU A 80 19.41 7.42 -4.84
N ASN A 81 20.34 6.53 -5.24
CA ASN A 81 21.75 6.88 -5.45
C ASN A 81 21.94 7.85 -6.64
N ASN A 82 21.06 7.79 -7.63
CA ASN A 82 21.04 8.72 -8.75
C ASN A 82 20.29 10.03 -8.42
N GLY A 83 19.89 10.23 -7.16
CA GLY A 83 19.29 11.49 -6.72
C GLY A 83 17.81 11.66 -7.02
N TYR A 84 17.07 10.60 -7.32
CA TYR A 84 15.63 10.66 -7.53
C TYR A 84 14.84 10.58 -6.21
N HIS A 85 13.67 11.21 -6.14
CA HIS A 85 12.63 10.83 -5.20
C HIS A 85 12.02 9.51 -5.64
N VAL A 86 11.71 8.61 -4.71
CA VAL A 86 11.33 7.23 -5.06
C VAL A 86 10.01 6.84 -4.42
N ILE A 87 9.08 6.37 -5.25
CA ILE A 87 7.84 5.70 -4.86
C ILE A 87 7.96 4.25 -5.30
N VAL A 88 7.67 3.30 -4.42
CA VAL A 88 7.72 1.86 -4.74
C VAL A 88 6.35 1.24 -4.49
N ASP A 89 5.87 0.39 -5.40
CA ASP A 89 4.71 -0.44 -5.12
C ASP A 89 4.94 -1.28 -3.86
N LYS A 90 3.89 -1.60 -3.16
CA LYS A 90 3.97 -2.48 -1.98
C LYS A 90 4.24 -3.95 -2.40
N PRO A 91 5.01 -4.71 -1.63
CA PRO A 91 5.80 -4.29 -0.47
C PRO A 91 7.07 -3.56 -0.88
N LEU A 92 7.55 -2.65 -0.04
CA LEU A 92 8.77 -1.87 -0.33
C LEU A 92 9.98 -2.77 -0.59
N CYS A 93 10.18 -3.77 0.28
CA CYS A 93 11.24 -4.77 0.17
C CYS A 93 10.82 -6.10 0.82
N GLU A 94 11.59 -7.16 0.55
CA GLU A 94 11.36 -8.49 1.10
C GLU A 94 11.79 -8.67 2.56
N ASN A 95 12.65 -7.78 3.11
CA ASN A 95 13.06 -7.84 4.51
C ASN A 95 13.37 -6.45 5.09
N PHE A 96 13.30 -6.36 6.41
CA PHE A 96 13.42 -5.11 7.14
C PHE A 96 14.82 -4.47 7.09
N ASN A 97 15.89 -5.26 6.96
CA ASN A 97 17.25 -4.69 6.85
C ASN A 97 17.42 -3.93 5.55
N LYS A 98 16.85 -4.41 4.45
CA LYS A 98 16.83 -3.70 3.16
C LYS A 98 16.02 -2.40 3.26
N VAL A 99 14.91 -2.40 3.99
CA VAL A 99 14.12 -1.17 4.25
C VAL A 99 14.95 -0.14 5.00
N LYS A 100 15.63 -0.54 6.10
CA LYS A 100 16.52 0.35 6.85
C LYS A 100 17.62 0.94 5.96
N ASN A 101 18.21 0.12 5.10
CA ASN A 101 19.24 0.57 4.17
C ASN A 101 18.70 1.62 3.19
N LEU A 102 17.53 1.38 2.57
CA LEU A 102 16.92 2.36 1.66
C LEU A 102 16.58 3.69 2.36
N ILE A 103 16.08 3.63 3.60
CA ILE A 103 15.81 4.84 4.40
C ILE A 103 17.11 5.61 4.65
N SER A 104 18.20 4.92 5.00
CA SER A 104 19.51 5.55 5.20
C SER A 104 20.00 6.25 3.93
N ILE A 105 19.92 5.59 2.78
CA ILE A 105 20.32 6.17 1.48
C ILE A 105 19.43 7.38 1.14
N ALA A 106 18.13 7.28 1.34
CA ALA A 106 17.18 8.36 1.07
C ALA A 106 17.47 9.59 1.94
N LYS A 107 17.78 9.40 3.24
CA LYS A 107 18.18 10.46 4.16
C LYS A 107 19.49 11.11 3.73
N LYS A 108 20.52 10.31 3.43
CA LYS A 108 21.84 10.79 2.98
C LYS A 108 21.71 11.67 1.73
N ASN A 109 20.91 11.24 0.77
CA ASN A 109 20.73 11.93 -0.51
C ASN A 109 19.65 13.04 -0.45
N LYS A 110 19.01 13.26 0.71
CA LYS A 110 17.92 14.23 0.88
C LYS A 110 16.80 14.00 -0.14
N ARG A 111 16.38 12.74 -0.31
CA ARG A 111 15.30 12.33 -1.23
C ARG A 111 14.19 11.63 -0.48
N LEU A 112 12.96 11.86 -0.95
CA LEU A 112 11.80 11.14 -0.45
C LEU A 112 11.87 9.68 -0.90
N LEU A 113 11.56 8.77 0.03
CA LEU A 113 11.26 7.36 -0.24
C LEU A 113 9.91 7.03 0.39
N THR A 114 9.02 6.41 -0.36
CA THR A 114 7.74 5.95 0.16
C THR A 114 7.28 4.66 -0.51
N GLU A 115 6.46 3.89 0.21
CA GLU A 115 5.74 2.72 -0.27
C GLU A 115 4.34 3.14 -0.69
N SER A 116 3.87 2.65 -1.84
CA SER A 116 2.57 3.02 -2.41
C SER A 116 1.42 2.29 -1.73
N ILE A 117 1.21 2.60 -0.45
CA ILE A 117 0.03 2.20 0.33
C ILE A 117 -0.89 3.42 0.37
N PHE A 118 -1.91 3.41 -0.46
CA PHE A 118 -2.76 4.59 -0.70
C PHE A 118 -4.23 4.41 -0.28
N PHE A 119 -4.65 3.23 0.17
CA PHE A 119 -6.04 3.02 0.61
C PHE A 119 -6.42 3.94 1.78
N ASP A 120 -5.47 4.28 2.65
CA ASP A 120 -5.64 5.16 3.80
C ASP A 120 -5.88 6.64 3.41
N TYR A 121 -5.66 7.00 2.15
CA TYR A 121 -6.03 8.31 1.59
C TYR A 121 -7.48 8.36 1.08
N HIS A 122 -8.19 7.22 1.04
CA HIS A 122 -9.62 7.21 0.71
C HIS A 122 -10.45 7.77 1.87
N ALA A 123 -11.39 8.67 1.57
CA ALA A 123 -12.19 9.37 2.58
C ALA A 123 -12.99 8.43 3.50
N GLN A 124 -13.28 7.19 3.06
CA GLN A 124 -13.94 6.21 3.93
C GLN A 124 -13.17 5.98 5.24
N ILE A 125 -11.83 6.04 5.22
CA ILE A 125 -10.99 5.80 6.40
C ILE A 125 -11.16 6.91 7.43
N SER A 126 -10.99 8.16 7.02
CA SER A 126 -11.17 9.32 7.91
C SER A 126 -12.62 9.48 8.36
N THR A 127 -13.58 9.16 7.49
CA THR A 127 -15.02 9.18 7.83
C THR A 127 -15.35 8.11 8.86
N ALA A 128 -14.84 6.88 8.69
CA ALA A 128 -15.05 5.80 9.67
C ALA A 128 -14.49 6.16 11.05
N LEU A 129 -13.28 6.75 11.10
CA LEU A 129 -12.68 7.22 12.34
C LEU A 129 -13.55 8.31 13.00
N LYS A 130 -14.07 9.26 12.22
CA LYS A 130 -14.99 10.29 12.74
C LYS A 130 -16.30 9.69 13.27
N LEU A 131 -16.89 8.73 12.52
CA LEU A 131 -18.14 8.07 12.90
C LEU A 131 -18.00 7.20 14.15
N SER A 132 -16.81 6.63 14.41
CA SER A 132 -16.51 5.89 15.63
C SER A 132 -16.39 6.79 16.87
N GLY A 133 -16.23 8.10 16.69
CA GLY A 133 -15.97 9.05 17.78
C GLY A 133 -14.49 9.13 18.18
N GLY A 134 -13.58 8.58 17.36
CA GLY A 134 -12.13 8.57 17.58
C GLY A 134 -11.60 7.21 18.04
N VAL A 135 -10.28 7.07 18.03
CA VAL A 135 -9.57 5.82 18.35
C VAL A 135 -9.96 5.26 19.72
N GLU A 136 -10.09 6.13 20.72
CA GLU A 136 -10.37 5.77 22.12
C GLU A 136 -11.76 5.13 22.32
N LYS A 137 -12.68 5.36 21.39
CA LYS A 137 -14.04 4.79 21.44
C LYS A 137 -14.12 3.41 20.77
N ILE A 138 -13.14 3.03 19.98
CA ILE A 138 -13.10 1.73 19.30
C ILE A 138 -12.65 0.69 20.33
N LYS A 139 -13.41 -0.39 20.49
CA LYS A 139 -13.13 -1.50 21.42
C LYS A 139 -12.64 -2.75 20.70
N TYR A 140 -13.21 -3.01 19.52
CA TYR A 140 -12.87 -4.17 18.75
C TYR A 140 -12.82 -3.82 17.27
N ILE A 141 -11.85 -4.40 16.57
CA ILE A 141 -11.64 -4.23 15.12
C ILE A 141 -11.58 -5.62 14.50
N ASN A 142 -12.33 -5.82 13.43
CA ASN A 142 -12.23 -7.03 12.62
C ASN A 142 -11.99 -6.68 11.15
N THR A 143 -11.10 -7.42 10.51
CA THR A 143 -10.85 -7.26 9.08
C THR A 143 -10.66 -8.58 8.36
N ASN A 144 -11.16 -8.64 7.13
CA ASN A 144 -10.91 -9.76 6.22
C ASN A 144 -10.47 -9.23 4.86
N PHE A 145 -9.36 -9.77 4.38
CA PHE A 145 -8.94 -9.58 3.00
C PHE A 145 -8.61 -10.93 2.37
N VAL A 146 -9.59 -11.46 1.66
CA VAL A 146 -9.51 -12.73 0.95
C VAL A 146 -9.62 -12.44 -0.54
N ILE A 147 -8.71 -13.00 -1.32
CA ILE A 147 -8.79 -12.97 -2.78
C ILE A 147 -8.84 -14.41 -3.30
N PRO A 148 -9.50 -14.66 -4.46
CA PRO A 148 -9.42 -15.94 -5.13
C PRO A 148 -7.98 -16.40 -5.33
N ASN A 149 -7.76 -17.69 -5.50
CA ASN A 149 -6.41 -18.20 -5.75
C ASN A 149 -5.78 -17.45 -6.93
N PRO A 150 -4.58 -16.87 -6.72
CA PRO A 150 -3.86 -16.28 -7.84
C PRO A 150 -3.54 -17.34 -8.90
N ILE A 151 -3.76 -17.02 -10.17
CA ILE A 151 -3.37 -17.93 -11.26
C ILE A 151 -1.86 -18.23 -11.22
N ILE A 152 -1.45 -19.40 -11.66
CA ILE A 152 -0.07 -19.91 -11.55
C ILE A 152 0.97 -18.96 -12.14
N SER A 153 0.65 -18.27 -13.23
CA SER A 153 1.53 -17.28 -13.87
C SER A 153 1.65 -15.95 -13.10
N ASN A 154 0.88 -15.75 -12.03
CA ASN A 154 0.91 -14.52 -11.26
C ASN A 154 2.15 -14.47 -10.33
N PHE A 155 2.75 -13.30 -10.16
CA PHE A 155 3.89 -13.11 -9.25
C PHE A 155 3.56 -13.52 -7.80
N ARG A 156 2.28 -13.44 -7.38
CA ARG A 156 1.79 -13.86 -6.05
C ARG A 156 1.91 -15.37 -5.82
N SER A 157 1.90 -16.16 -6.88
CA SER A 157 2.04 -17.62 -6.84
C SER A 157 3.47 -18.09 -7.03
N SER A 158 4.45 -17.19 -7.06
CA SER A 158 5.83 -17.51 -7.42
C SER A 158 6.81 -17.19 -6.31
N LYS A 159 7.54 -18.23 -5.83
CA LYS A 159 8.69 -18.06 -4.92
C LYS A 159 9.78 -17.14 -5.51
N LYS A 160 10.01 -17.23 -6.82
CA LYS A 160 11.00 -16.39 -7.54
C LYS A 160 10.72 -14.91 -7.34
N PHE A 161 9.47 -14.51 -7.32
CA PHE A 161 9.06 -13.12 -7.16
C PHE A 161 8.72 -12.74 -5.71
N LYS A 162 9.00 -13.63 -4.74
CA LYS A 162 8.71 -13.40 -3.31
C LYS A 162 7.23 -13.11 -3.05
N GLY A 163 6.35 -13.81 -3.80
CA GLY A 163 4.91 -13.72 -3.61
C GLY A 163 4.45 -14.57 -2.44
N ASP A 164 3.74 -14.02 -1.48
CA ASP A 164 2.95 -14.71 -0.45
C ASP A 164 1.95 -13.72 0.18
N VAL A 165 1.02 -14.22 0.98
CA VAL A 165 -0.02 -13.40 1.62
C VAL A 165 0.59 -12.35 2.56
N LEU A 166 1.60 -12.73 3.33
CA LEU A 166 2.20 -11.81 4.32
C LEU A 166 2.92 -10.65 3.63
N MET A 167 3.64 -10.95 2.54
CA MET A 167 4.30 -9.92 1.73
C MET A 167 3.29 -9.05 0.97
N ASP A 168 2.20 -9.64 0.47
CA ASP A 168 1.20 -8.88 -0.31
C ASP A 168 0.25 -8.06 0.57
N MET A 169 -0.14 -8.57 1.74
CA MET A 169 -1.23 -8.01 2.56
C MET A 169 -0.81 -7.58 3.97
N GLY A 170 0.33 -8.01 4.48
CA GLY A 170 0.76 -7.71 5.85
C GLY A 170 0.89 -6.20 6.15
N CYS A 171 1.22 -5.40 5.15
CA CYS A 171 1.27 -3.95 5.27
C CYS A 171 -0.09 -3.33 5.66
N TYR A 172 -1.19 -3.96 5.26
CA TYR A 172 -2.53 -3.46 5.59
C TYR A 172 -2.86 -3.62 7.08
N ALA A 173 -2.48 -4.76 7.70
CA ALA A 173 -2.66 -4.93 9.15
C ALA A 173 -1.93 -3.84 9.92
N SER A 174 -0.68 -3.58 9.57
CA SER A 174 0.10 -2.49 10.18
C SER A 174 -0.53 -1.11 9.97
N SER A 175 -1.07 -0.86 8.78
CA SER A 175 -1.73 0.43 8.50
C SER A 175 -2.99 0.61 9.35
N ILE A 176 -3.81 -0.42 9.53
CA ILE A 176 -4.99 -0.38 10.39
C ILE A 176 -4.59 -0.11 11.84
N ILE A 177 -3.54 -0.78 12.35
CA ILE A 177 -3.00 -0.50 13.69
C ILE A 177 -2.63 0.98 13.85
N ASN A 178 -1.92 1.54 12.87
CA ASN A 178 -1.46 2.93 12.94
C ASN A 178 -2.61 3.96 12.88
N ILE A 179 -3.76 3.59 12.31
CA ILE A 179 -4.91 4.48 12.10
C ILE A 179 -5.94 4.34 13.22
N PHE A 180 -6.26 3.10 13.64
CA PHE A 180 -7.42 2.81 14.47
C PHE A 180 -7.09 2.19 15.83
N CYS A 181 -5.81 1.86 16.11
CA CYS A 181 -5.45 1.22 17.37
C CYS A 181 -4.59 2.12 18.25
N ASN A 182 -4.66 1.87 19.56
CA ASN A 182 -3.70 2.39 20.52
C ASN A 182 -2.30 1.79 20.24
N LYS A 183 -1.25 2.55 20.53
CA LYS A 183 0.09 2.32 19.95
C LYS A 183 0.84 1.08 20.44
N LYS A 184 0.46 0.47 21.58
CA LYS A 184 1.24 -0.62 22.21
C LYS A 184 0.47 -1.93 22.15
N ILE A 185 1.06 -2.90 21.45
CA ILE A 185 0.56 -4.29 21.47
C ILE A 185 1.02 -4.93 22.79
N PHE A 186 0.09 -5.42 23.59
CA PHE A 186 0.33 -6.15 24.83
C PHE A 186 0.61 -7.64 24.54
N SER A 187 -0.29 -8.24 23.78
CA SER A 187 -0.14 -9.63 23.37
C SER A 187 -0.56 -9.83 21.92
N LYS A 188 -0.08 -10.89 21.31
CA LYS A 188 -0.44 -11.24 19.94
C LYS A 188 -0.46 -12.74 19.75
N LYS A 189 -1.43 -13.21 18.97
CA LYS A 189 -1.48 -14.59 18.44
C LYS A 189 -1.56 -14.52 16.92
N ILE A 190 -0.67 -15.26 16.25
CA ILE A 190 -0.57 -15.29 14.80
C ILE A 190 -0.55 -16.73 14.34
N ILE A 191 -1.40 -17.08 13.38
CA ILE A 191 -1.46 -18.40 12.78
C ILE A 191 -1.17 -18.24 11.29
N LEU A 192 -0.05 -18.78 10.85
CA LEU A 192 0.34 -18.79 9.45
C LEU A 192 0.05 -20.18 8.87
N LYS A 193 -0.64 -20.24 7.73
CA LYS A 193 -0.78 -21.48 6.96
C LYS A 193 0.00 -21.35 5.66
N LYS A 194 0.67 -22.42 5.26
CA LYS A 194 1.44 -22.51 4.03
C LYS A 194 0.71 -23.42 3.03
N ASN A 195 0.90 -23.12 1.76
CA ASN A 195 0.44 -23.98 0.67
C ASN A 195 1.47 -25.07 0.34
N ILE A 196 1.16 -25.93 -0.63
CA ILE A 196 2.04 -27.04 -1.10
C ILE A 196 3.42 -26.56 -1.57
N LEU A 197 3.55 -25.28 -1.97
CA LEU A 197 4.82 -24.68 -2.36
C LEU A 197 5.59 -24.09 -1.16
N ASN A 198 5.15 -24.35 0.08
CA ASN A 198 5.72 -23.78 1.30
C ASN A 198 5.71 -22.23 1.35
N MET A 199 4.75 -21.61 0.68
CA MET A 199 4.51 -20.15 0.72
C MET A 199 3.35 -19.85 1.66
N ILE A 200 3.41 -18.76 2.42
CA ILE A 200 2.33 -18.35 3.32
C ILE A 200 1.09 -18.02 2.47
N SER A 201 0.03 -18.80 2.63
CA SER A 201 -1.25 -18.66 1.93
C SER A 201 -2.36 -18.07 2.78
N SER A 202 -2.21 -18.08 4.11
CA SER A 202 -3.15 -17.49 5.04
C SER A 202 -2.43 -16.96 6.28
N VAL A 203 -2.87 -15.80 6.75
CA VAL A 203 -2.47 -15.17 8.01
C VAL A 203 -3.73 -14.87 8.79
N ASN A 204 -3.88 -15.49 9.97
CA ASN A 204 -4.93 -15.16 10.94
C ASN A 204 -4.25 -14.55 12.16
N PHE A 205 -4.79 -13.51 12.73
CA PHE A 205 -4.15 -12.81 13.83
C PHE A 205 -5.14 -12.25 14.84
N ILE A 206 -4.65 -12.15 16.08
CA ILE A 206 -5.27 -11.42 17.18
C ILE A 206 -4.18 -10.54 17.78
N PHE A 207 -4.44 -9.24 17.87
CA PHE A 207 -3.60 -8.28 18.57
C PHE A 207 -4.39 -7.65 19.71
N ASP A 208 -3.85 -7.73 20.90
CA ASP A 208 -4.41 -7.11 22.10
C ASP A 208 -3.66 -5.81 22.42
N PHE A 209 -4.38 -4.71 22.57
CA PHE A 209 -3.89 -3.38 22.91
C PHE A 209 -4.35 -2.95 24.32
N SER A 210 -4.72 -3.90 25.18
CA SER A 210 -5.30 -3.68 26.51
C SER A 210 -6.70 -3.08 26.53
N THR A 211 -6.97 -2.05 25.75
CA THR A 211 -8.31 -1.41 25.67
C THR A 211 -9.03 -1.73 24.37
N GLN A 212 -8.35 -2.36 23.44
CA GLN A 212 -8.84 -2.70 22.11
C GLN A 212 -8.31 -4.07 21.67
N ILE A 213 -9.12 -4.80 20.93
CA ILE A 213 -8.68 -6.04 20.26
C ILE A 213 -8.83 -5.84 18.75
N TYR A 214 -7.79 -6.22 18.01
CA TYR A 214 -7.80 -6.25 16.55
C TYR A 214 -7.59 -7.67 16.05
N THR A 215 -8.58 -8.19 15.33
CA THR A 215 -8.52 -9.52 14.72
C THR A 215 -8.61 -9.40 13.20
N GLY A 216 -8.07 -10.39 12.50
CA GLY A 216 -8.22 -10.42 11.07
C GLY A 216 -7.73 -11.68 10.39
N GLN A 217 -8.14 -11.80 9.13
CA GLN A 217 -7.68 -12.84 8.22
C GLN A 217 -7.25 -12.23 6.90
N PHE A 218 -6.04 -12.61 6.46
CA PHE A 218 -5.58 -12.37 5.08
C PHE A 218 -5.31 -13.71 4.41
N LYS A 219 -5.86 -13.91 3.20
CA LYS A 219 -5.82 -15.23 2.59
C LYS A 219 -5.85 -15.18 1.06
N PHE A 220 -5.09 -16.06 0.41
CA PHE A 220 -5.29 -16.49 -0.96
C PHE A 220 -6.13 -17.78 -1.00
N GLY A 221 -7.13 -17.80 -1.87
CA GLY A 221 -8.08 -18.91 -2.00
C GLY A 221 -9.32 -18.73 -1.13
N GLY A 222 -10.44 -18.48 -1.76
CA GLY A 222 -11.76 -18.25 -1.19
C GLY A 222 -12.53 -17.20 -1.93
N GLU A 223 -13.78 -17.01 -1.53
CA GLU A 223 -14.61 -15.91 -2.02
C GLU A 223 -14.01 -14.55 -1.65
N TYR A 224 -14.14 -13.58 -2.54
CA TYR A 224 -13.57 -12.27 -2.35
C TYR A 224 -14.16 -11.54 -1.15
N GLN A 225 -13.30 -11.20 -0.19
CA GLN A 225 -13.64 -10.36 0.95
C GLN A 225 -12.63 -9.21 1.05
N ASN A 226 -13.11 -8.03 1.38
CA ASN A 226 -12.26 -6.86 1.58
C ASN A 226 -13.03 -5.87 2.46
N ASN A 227 -13.07 -6.16 3.76
CA ASN A 227 -13.88 -5.43 4.71
C ASN A 227 -13.11 -5.07 5.98
N LEU A 228 -13.64 -4.09 6.68
CA LEU A 228 -13.20 -3.65 8.00
C LEU A 228 -14.44 -3.28 8.82
N CYS A 229 -14.54 -3.84 10.03
CA CYS A 229 -15.57 -3.50 10.98
C CYS A 229 -14.95 -2.90 12.23
N LEU A 230 -15.44 -1.73 12.65
CA LEU A 230 -15.06 -1.06 13.89
C LEU A 230 -16.23 -1.14 14.86
N TYR A 231 -15.96 -1.61 16.07
CA TYR A 231 -16.96 -1.76 17.13
C TYR A 231 -16.66 -0.79 18.26
N THR A 232 -17.63 -0.01 18.62
CA THR A 232 -17.64 0.85 19.81
C THR A 232 -18.69 0.34 20.79
N ASP A 233 -18.79 0.93 21.98
CA ASP A 233 -19.84 0.55 22.95
C ASP A 233 -21.27 0.77 22.41
N LYS A 234 -21.45 1.63 21.39
CA LYS A 234 -22.76 2.01 20.87
C LYS A 234 -23.00 1.71 19.40
N LYS A 235 -21.92 1.53 18.61
CA LYS A 235 -22.02 1.48 17.15
C LYS A 235 -21.14 0.38 16.56
N ILE A 236 -21.58 -0.16 15.43
CA ILE A 236 -20.76 -0.94 14.52
C ILE A 236 -20.63 -0.13 13.21
N ILE A 237 -19.40 0.09 12.75
CA ILE A 237 -19.09 0.79 11.51
C ILE A 237 -18.48 -0.22 10.53
N GLU A 238 -19.19 -0.49 9.44
CA GLU A 238 -18.79 -1.48 8.46
C GLU A 238 -18.35 -0.80 7.16
N LEU A 239 -17.13 -1.14 6.71
CA LEU A 239 -16.53 -0.67 5.47
C LEU A 239 -16.29 -1.85 4.53
N ASN A 240 -16.57 -1.66 3.25
CA ASN A 240 -16.27 -2.61 2.19
C ASN A 240 -15.22 -2.04 1.23
N ARG A 241 -14.50 -2.92 0.55
CA ARG A 241 -13.46 -2.54 -0.43
C ARG A 241 -12.36 -1.64 0.16
N VAL A 242 -12.00 -1.86 1.43
CA VAL A 242 -11.11 -1.00 2.21
C VAL A 242 -9.73 -0.91 1.58
N TYR A 243 -9.10 -2.05 1.31
CA TYR A 243 -7.69 -2.12 0.87
C TYR A 243 -7.50 -1.88 -0.63
N SER A 244 -8.57 -1.98 -1.40
CA SER A 244 -8.58 -1.71 -2.84
C SER A 244 -9.85 -0.96 -3.24
N PRO A 245 -10.03 0.29 -2.75
CA PRO A 245 -11.19 1.08 -3.08
C PRO A 245 -11.23 1.36 -4.58
N PRO A 246 -12.36 1.14 -5.26
CA PRO A 246 -12.50 1.45 -6.67
C PRO A 246 -12.44 2.97 -6.89
N HIS A 247 -11.72 3.39 -7.90
CA HIS A 247 -11.57 4.81 -8.24
C HIS A 247 -12.76 5.39 -9.02
N ASP A 248 -13.62 4.52 -9.54
CA ASP A 248 -14.74 4.84 -10.46
C ASP A 248 -16.12 4.60 -9.85
N LYS A 249 -16.21 4.11 -8.60
CA LYS A 249 -17.48 3.78 -7.94
C LYS A 249 -17.57 4.47 -6.58
N SER A 250 -18.79 4.81 -6.19
CA SER A 250 -19.11 5.23 -4.83
C SER A 250 -19.06 4.03 -3.89
N LEU A 251 -18.65 4.24 -2.65
CA LEU A 251 -18.70 3.25 -1.59
C LEU A 251 -19.68 3.68 -0.51
N ASN A 252 -20.16 2.74 0.27
CA ASN A 252 -21.02 2.99 1.43
C ASN A 252 -20.31 2.57 2.70
N ILE A 253 -20.50 3.37 3.77
CA ILE A 253 -20.20 3.00 5.13
C ILE A 253 -21.54 2.72 5.81
N LEU A 254 -21.68 1.54 6.40
CA LEU A 254 -22.86 1.18 7.17
C LEU A 254 -22.58 1.44 8.65
N VAL A 255 -23.48 2.16 9.32
CA VAL A 255 -23.41 2.39 10.76
C VAL A 255 -24.64 1.79 11.40
N LYS A 256 -24.43 0.77 12.22
CA LYS A 256 -25.47 0.13 13.03
C LYS A 256 -25.42 0.70 14.44
N GLU A 257 -26.53 1.23 14.90
CA GLU A 257 -26.70 1.76 16.26
C GLU A 257 -28.09 1.36 16.77
N LYS A 258 -28.13 0.64 17.90
CA LYS A 258 -29.35 -0.03 18.40
C LYS A 258 -29.92 -0.92 17.27
N ASN A 259 -31.19 -0.77 16.91
CA ASN A 259 -31.84 -1.54 15.83
C ASN A 259 -31.86 -0.82 14.48
N ASN A 260 -31.17 0.31 14.37
CA ASN A 260 -31.16 1.12 13.15
C ASN A 260 -29.86 0.94 12.37
N THR A 261 -29.96 0.94 11.03
CA THR A 261 -28.82 0.98 10.13
C THR A 261 -28.86 2.24 9.29
N LYS A 262 -27.81 3.06 9.41
CA LYS A 262 -27.63 4.27 8.61
C LYS A 262 -26.56 4.04 7.56
N VAL A 263 -26.84 4.44 6.31
CA VAL A 263 -25.93 4.34 5.18
C VAL A 263 -25.30 5.70 4.90
N TYR A 264 -23.99 5.79 4.96
CA TYR A 264 -23.22 6.97 4.57
C TYR A 264 -22.60 6.74 3.19
N LYS A 265 -23.16 7.37 2.17
CA LYS A 265 -22.66 7.26 0.80
C LYS A 265 -21.41 8.13 0.60
N MET A 266 -20.31 7.49 0.24
CA MET A 266 -19.05 8.17 -0.09
C MET A 266 -19.08 8.62 -1.55
N LYS A 267 -18.50 9.79 -1.83
CA LYS A 267 -18.29 10.24 -3.21
C LYS A 267 -17.26 9.34 -3.91
N LYS A 268 -17.37 9.26 -5.25
CA LYS A 268 -16.30 8.66 -6.07
C LYS A 268 -15.01 9.41 -5.86
N GLU A 269 -13.92 8.69 -5.59
CA GLU A 269 -12.61 9.31 -5.46
C GLU A 269 -11.50 8.33 -5.80
N ASN A 270 -10.38 8.86 -6.25
CA ASN A 270 -9.18 8.10 -6.50
C ASN A 270 -8.18 8.29 -5.34
N ALA A 271 -8.07 7.29 -4.48
CA ALA A 271 -7.16 7.32 -3.34
C ALA A 271 -5.68 7.45 -3.77
N PHE A 272 -5.30 6.85 -4.91
CA PHE A 272 -3.95 7.01 -5.47
C PHE A 272 -3.67 8.46 -5.85
N GLU A 273 -4.64 9.15 -6.44
CA GLU A 273 -4.51 10.56 -6.81
C GLU A 273 -4.21 11.44 -5.58
N LYS A 274 -4.98 11.28 -4.50
CA LYS A 274 -4.75 11.99 -3.24
C LYS A 274 -3.37 11.68 -2.64
N TYR A 275 -3.02 10.40 -2.59
CA TYR A 275 -1.71 9.96 -2.14
C TYR A 275 -0.58 10.61 -2.94
N PHE A 276 -0.68 10.55 -4.27
CA PHE A 276 0.37 11.06 -5.15
C PHE A 276 0.58 12.58 -5.00
N PHE A 277 -0.51 13.34 -4.91
CA PHE A 277 -0.42 14.79 -4.67
C PHE A 277 0.12 15.14 -3.29
N GLU A 278 -0.18 14.34 -2.26
CA GLU A 278 0.45 14.53 -0.94
C GLU A 278 1.95 14.22 -1.00
N VAL A 279 2.37 13.18 -1.72
CA VAL A 279 3.80 12.90 -1.96
C VAL A 279 4.48 14.10 -2.62
N ILE A 280 3.89 14.67 -3.68
CA ILE A 280 4.41 15.88 -4.33
C ILE A 280 4.50 17.06 -3.35
N ASN A 281 3.47 17.28 -2.54
CA ASN A 281 3.45 18.33 -1.53
C ASN A 281 4.59 18.18 -0.52
N LYS A 282 4.81 16.96 -0.02
CA LYS A 282 5.92 16.63 0.87
C LYS A 282 7.29 16.81 0.23
N ILE A 283 7.42 16.50 -1.06
CA ILE A 283 8.66 16.77 -1.83
C ILE A 283 8.92 18.29 -1.89
N LYS A 284 7.90 19.09 -2.22
CA LYS A 284 8.02 20.56 -2.27
C LYS A 284 8.44 21.16 -0.93
N LYS A 285 7.87 20.65 0.17
CA LYS A 285 8.17 21.10 1.54
C LYS A 285 9.46 20.51 2.12
N LYS A 286 10.11 19.57 1.41
CA LYS A 286 11.25 18.78 1.89
C LYS A 286 10.97 18.03 3.21
N ASP A 287 9.70 17.69 3.46
CA ASP A 287 9.24 17.00 4.68
C ASP A 287 9.08 15.49 4.41
N TYR A 288 10.15 14.72 4.60
CA TYR A 288 10.19 13.29 4.30
C TYR A 288 10.03 12.40 5.53
N GLN A 289 10.11 12.96 6.74
CA GLN A 289 10.13 12.18 7.99
C GLN A 289 8.87 11.36 8.21
N TYR A 290 7.71 11.91 7.83
CA TYR A 290 6.44 11.19 7.89
C TYR A 290 6.51 9.85 7.13
N TYR A 291 7.00 9.86 5.88
CA TYR A 291 7.10 8.66 5.07
C TYR A 291 8.17 7.70 5.57
N PHE A 292 9.33 8.19 6.02
CA PHE A 292 10.35 7.34 6.60
C PHE A 292 9.85 6.62 7.85
N LYS A 293 9.10 7.31 8.72
CA LYS A 293 8.48 6.72 9.90
C LYS A 293 7.40 5.70 9.51
N LYS A 294 6.52 6.05 8.56
CA LYS A 294 5.45 5.17 8.07
C LYS A 294 6.02 3.86 7.52
N ILE A 295 6.95 3.91 6.56
CA ILE A 295 7.54 2.71 5.97
C ILE A 295 8.34 1.89 7.00
N PHE A 296 9.05 2.55 7.92
CA PHE A 296 9.78 1.87 9.00
C PHE A 296 8.83 1.07 9.89
N LEU A 297 7.76 1.68 10.40
CA LEU A 297 6.80 1.03 11.29
C LEU A 297 6.08 -0.13 10.60
N ILE A 298 5.61 0.07 9.37
CA ILE A 298 4.92 -0.96 8.59
C ILE A 298 5.82 -2.17 8.38
N ASN A 299 7.03 -1.96 7.89
CA ASN A 299 7.90 -3.07 7.54
C ASN A 299 8.52 -3.75 8.77
N LYS A 300 8.77 -3.01 9.88
CA LYS A 300 9.14 -3.59 11.17
C LYS A 300 8.04 -4.52 11.70
N PHE A 301 6.79 -4.10 11.59
CA PHE A 301 5.64 -4.90 11.99
C PHE A 301 5.53 -6.18 11.13
N VAL A 302 5.56 -6.05 9.80
CA VAL A 302 5.49 -7.22 8.88
C VAL A 302 6.62 -8.22 9.19
N GLU A 303 7.84 -7.74 9.45
CA GLU A 303 8.95 -8.60 9.84
C GLU A 303 8.69 -9.33 11.18
N SER A 304 8.03 -8.65 12.13
CA SER A 304 7.68 -9.26 13.42
C SER A 304 6.63 -10.39 13.31
N LEU A 305 5.84 -10.39 12.23
CA LEU A 305 4.89 -11.47 11.96
C LEU A 305 5.57 -12.75 11.46
N LYS A 306 6.76 -12.63 10.84
CA LYS A 306 7.53 -13.77 10.34
C LYS A 306 8.27 -14.52 11.45
N LYS A 307 8.65 -13.83 12.52
CA LYS A 307 9.54 -14.36 13.58
C LYS A 307 8.82 -15.18 14.64
N ASN A 308 7.50 -15.28 14.59
CA ASN A 308 6.69 -15.96 15.59
C ASN A 308 6.22 -17.35 15.15
N ASN A 309 6.99 -17.99 14.25
CA ASN A 309 6.82 -19.40 13.84
C ASN A 309 8.10 -20.18 14.03
#